data_57885842ef9297738ee9ed289a700ae4
#
_entry.id   57885842ef9297738ee9ed289a700ae4
#
_cell.length_a   1.000
_cell.length_b   1.000
_cell.length_c   1.000
_cell.angle_alpha   90.00
_cell.angle_beta   90.00
_cell.angle_gamma   90.00
#
_symmetry.space_group_name_H-M   'P 1'
#
loop_
_entity.id
_entity.type
_entity.pdbx_description
1 polymer ?
#
loop_
_entity_poly.entity_id
_entity_poly.type
_entity_poly.pdbx_seq_one_letter_code
_entity_poly.pdbx_strand_id
1 'polypeptide(L)'
;MLEIALGSALMYYFAKESFDIKEKPAGAVYYTETLDSRNDSFTRMHRETVKIKPAVEDQFRGIVRQAYDYSCGSAALTTLLNGYVGAKLTEQQTMNGLLKFGETEKIVERRSFSLLDMKRFVSALGLESGGYRGEFTDLVKQGEPAIVPISYAGFKHFVVFKGYKNGRVYVADPALGNISFDETRFKEIWENNTLFLINVAPDKRQSMLALNEADMRHVDDATVNRYAFVDLQYPQFYMDKIADKASTIRLDKNMNESSENYGQSNYNFLRLYYKNK
;
A
#
# COMPACT_ATOMS: atom_id res chain seq x y z
N MET A 1 4.28 -25.64 -52.29
CA MET A 1 3.13 -25.66 -51.37
C MET A 1 3.38 -26.53 -50.11
N LEU A 2 3.98 -27.71 -50.24
CA LEU A 2 4.28 -28.57 -49.09
C LEU A 2 5.30 -27.93 -48.11
N GLU A 3 6.32 -27.27 -48.62
CA GLU A 3 7.36 -26.60 -47.79
C GLU A 3 6.83 -25.41 -47.01
N ILE A 4 5.87 -24.67 -47.57
CA ILE A 4 5.23 -23.54 -46.86
C ILE A 4 4.33 -24.06 -45.74
N ALA A 5 3.63 -25.18 -45.96
CA ALA A 5 2.80 -25.83 -44.97
C ALA A 5 3.64 -26.42 -43.81
N LEU A 6 4.80 -27.00 -44.12
CA LEU A 6 5.72 -27.51 -43.08
C LEU A 6 6.33 -26.37 -42.25
N GLY A 7 6.74 -25.28 -42.91
CA GLY A 7 7.30 -24.11 -42.24
C GLY A 7 6.30 -23.44 -41.31
N SER A 8 5.05 -23.30 -41.76
CA SER A 8 3.98 -22.71 -40.90
C SER A 8 3.59 -23.63 -39.76
N ALA A 9 3.57 -24.94 -39.94
CA ALA A 9 3.30 -25.91 -38.85
C ALA A 9 4.43 -25.93 -37.83
N LEU A 10 5.70 -25.82 -38.29
CA LEU A 10 6.85 -25.73 -37.36
C LEU A 10 6.83 -24.42 -36.58
N MET A 11 6.54 -23.29 -37.25
CA MET A 11 6.38 -21.99 -36.55
C MET A 11 5.23 -22.00 -35.52
N TYR A 12 4.11 -22.62 -35.88
CA TYR A 12 2.97 -22.77 -34.97
C TYR A 12 3.33 -23.65 -33.76
N TYR A 13 4.06 -24.73 -34.00
CA TYR A 13 4.52 -25.63 -32.93
C TYR A 13 5.49 -24.93 -31.96
N PHE A 14 6.51 -24.23 -32.51
CA PHE A 14 7.43 -23.45 -31.69
C PHE A 14 6.76 -22.27 -30.96
N ALA A 15 5.83 -21.59 -31.63
CA ALA A 15 5.06 -20.51 -31.00
C ALA A 15 4.19 -21.06 -29.86
N LYS A 16 3.53 -22.20 -30.06
CA LYS A 16 2.71 -22.84 -29.01
C LYS A 16 3.54 -23.29 -27.81
N GLU A 17 4.71 -23.88 -28.04
CA GLU A 17 5.61 -24.27 -26.94
C GLU A 17 6.25 -23.07 -26.23
N SER A 18 6.54 -21.99 -26.98
CA SER A 18 7.13 -20.77 -26.40
C SER A 18 6.11 -19.92 -25.61
N PHE A 19 4.82 -20.05 -25.93
CA PHE A 19 3.75 -19.28 -25.28
C PHE A 19 2.95 -20.08 -24.24
N ASP A 20 3.28 -21.35 -24.02
CA ASP A 20 2.70 -22.11 -22.90
C ASP A 20 3.38 -21.69 -21.59
N ILE A 21 3.21 -20.40 -21.25
CA ILE A 21 3.59 -19.85 -19.95
C ILE A 21 2.61 -20.44 -18.95
N LYS A 22 3.00 -21.58 -18.36
CA LYS A 22 2.24 -22.14 -17.24
C LYS A 22 2.12 -21.08 -16.18
N GLU A 23 0.90 -20.79 -15.76
CA GLU A 23 0.66 -19.90 -14.63
C GLU A 23 1.50 -20.34 -13.45
N LYS A 24 2.39 -19.45 -13.01
CA LYS A 24 3.19 -19.71 -11.81
C LYS A 24 2.29 -19.52 -10.61
N PRO A 25 2.29 -20.44 -9.65
CA PRO A 25 1.56 -20.22 -8.41
C PRO A 25 2.03 -18.92 -7.76
N ALA A 26 1.08 -18.13 -7.26
CA ALA A 26 1.38 -16.87 -6.58
C ALA A 26 2.41 -17.10 -5.46
N GLY A 27 3.44 -16.26 -5.39
CA GLY A 27 4.50 -16.36 -4.41
C GLY A 27 5.57 -17.42 -4.69
N ALA A 28 5.61 -18.02 -5.89
CA ALA A 28 6.68 -18.94 -6.28
C ALA A 28 7.70 -18.26 -7.22
N VAL A 29 8.96 -18.34 -6.88
CA VAL A 29 10.07 -17.91 -7.73
C VAL A 29 10.86 -19.13 -8.14
N TYR A 30 11.13 -19.21 -9.44
CA TYR A 30 11.98 -20.23 -10.01
C TYR A 30 13.32 -19.58 -10.37
N TYR A 31 14.40 -20.11 -9.84
CA TYR A 31 15.74 -19.69 -10.25
C TYR A 31 16.51 -20.88 -10.82
N THR A 32 17.39 -20.59 -11.76
CA THR A 32 18.31 -21.56 -12.32
C THR A 32 19.69 -21.24 -11.78
N GLU A 33 20.28 -22.13 -11.02
CA GLU A 33 21.68 -22.07 -10.68
C GLU A 33 22.50 -22.62 -11.85
N THR A 34 23.34 -21.78 -12.46
CA THR A 34 24.39 -22.24 -13.34
C THR A 34 25.59 -22.61 -12.48
N LEU A 35 25.77 -23.89 -12.23
CA LEU A 35 27.02 -24.39 -11.67
C LEU A 35 28.09 -24.20 -12.75
N ASP A 36 29.02 -23.27 -12.51
CA ASP A 36 30.21 -23.06 -13.33
C ASP A 36 31.18 -24.24 -13.09
N SER A 37 30.90 -25.35 -13.72
CA SER A 37 31.85 -26.47 -13.78
C SER A 37 32.67 -26.32 -15.05
N ARG A 38 33.91 -25.94 -14.89
CA ARG A 38 34.91 -25.74 -15.97
C ARG A 38 35.14 -26.99 -16.84
N ASN A 39 34.39 -28.07 -16.66
CA ASN A 39 34.67 -29.31 -17.37
C ASN A 39 33.48 -30.19 -17.72
N ASP A 40 32.22 -29.77 -17.59
CA ASP A 40 31.11 -30.62 -18.03
C ASP A 40 30.04 -29.85 -18.78
N SER A 41 29.80 -30.37 -20.02
CA SER A 41 28.86 -29.87 -21.00
C SER A 41 27.38 -30.06 -20.63
N PHE A 42 27.06 -30.37 -19.38
CA PHE A 42 25.70 -30.54 -18.87
C PHE A 42 25.38 -29.51 -17.80
N THR A 43 24.74 -28.43 -18.20
CA THR A 43 24.08 -27.53 -17.28
C THR A 43 22.89 -28.27 -16.65
N ARG A 44 23.04 -28.80 -15.46
CA ARG A 44 21.89 -29.25 -14.67
C ARG A 44 21.10 -28.03 -14.26
N MET A 45 19.99 -27.80 -14.94
CA MET A 45 19.00 -26.83 -14.47
C MET A 45 18.35 -27.37 -13.20
N HIS A 46 18.85 -26.93 -12.07
CA HIS A 46 18.17 -27.18 -10.80
C HIS A 46 17.03 -26.16 -10.69
N ARG A 47 15.80 -26.64 -10.82
CA ARG A 47 14.62 -25.81 -10.56
C ARG A 47 14.27 -25.97 -9.08
N GLU A 48 14.66 -25.01 -8.29
CA GLU A 48 14.19 -24.93 -6.91
C GLU A 48 13.02 -23.95 -6.82
N THR A 49 11.94 -24.38 -6.18
CA THR A 49 10.76 -23.54 -5.98
C THR A 49 10.86 -22.94 -4.58
N VAL A 50 11.21 -21.66 -4.52
CA VAL A 50 11.17 -20.91 -3.25
C VAL A 50 9.83 -20.22 -3.15
N LYS A 51 9.09 -20.46 -2.08
CA LYS A 51 7.88 -19.72 -1.76
C LYS A 51 8.29 -18.35 -1.25
N ILE A 52 8.09 -17.33 -2.08
CA ILE A 52 8.30 -15.95 -1.68
C ILE A 52 6.95 -15.36 -1.32
N LYS A 53 6.85 -14.77 -0.14
CA LYS A 53 5.70 -13.97 0.24
C LYS A 53 5.79 -12.61 -0.47
N PRO A 54 4.81 -12.21 -1.30
CA PRO A 54 4.83 -10.92 -1.95
C PRO A 54 4.93 -9.78 -0.93
N ALA A 55 5.73 -8.76 -1.20
CA ALA A 55 5.89 -7.60 -0.33
C ALA A 55 4.54 -6.92 -0.02
N VAL A 56 3.61 -6.94 -0.98
CA VAL A 56 2.26 -6.40 -0.81
C VAL A 56 1.46 -7.15 0.26
N GLU A 57 1.62 -8.47 0.38
CA GLU A 57 0.95 -9.23 1.45
C GLU A 57 1.48 -8.87 2.83
N ASP A 58 2.78 -8.58 2.93
CA ASP A 58 3.38 -8.14 4.19
C ASP A 58 2.98 -6.70 4.52
N GLN A 59 2.86 -5.87 3.51
CA GLN A 59 2.38 -4.49 3.63
C GLN A 59 0.96 -4.41 4.19
N PHE A 60 0.05 -5.31 3.76
CA PHE A 60 -1.34 -5.38 4.24
C PHE A 60 -1.55 -6.42 5.35
N ARG A 61 -0.50 -6.82 6.04
CA ARG A 61 -0.62 -7.80 7.13
C ARG A 61 -1.54 -7.30 8.25
N GLY A 62 -2.61 -8.06 8.51
CA GLY A 62 -3.61 -7.73 9.53
C GLY A 62 -4.54 -6.56 9.17
N ILE A 63 -4.51 -6.11 7.92
CA ILE A 63 -5.30 -4.98 7.44
C ILE A 63 -6.30 -5.45 6.40
N VAL A 64 -7.53 -4.99 6.52
CA VAL A 64 -8.54 -5.13 5.47
C VAL A 64 -8.30 -4.01 4.45
N ARG A 65 -7.84 -4.41 3.26
CA ARG A 65 -7.61 -3.47 2.17
C ARG A 65 -8.95 -2.96 1.65
N GLN A 66 -9.09 -1.63 1.52
CA GLN A 66 -10.29 -1.05 0.94
C GLN A 66 -10.47 -1.48 -0.53
N ALA A 67 -11.66 -1.93 -0.86
CA ALA A 67 -12.01 -2.39 -2.20
C ALA A 67 -12.79 -1.35 -3.01
N TYR A 68 -13.36 -0.35 -2.36
CA TYR A 68 -14.23 0.64 -2.99
C TYR A 68 -13.71 2.05 -2.77
N ASP A 69 -14.00 2.94 -3.70
CA ASP A 69 -13.75 4.36 -3.53
C ASP A 69 -14.57 4.88 -2.34
N TYR A 70 -13.95 5.72 -1.51
CA TYR A 70 -14.55 6.30 -0.30
C TYR A 70 -14.90 5.32 0.83
N SER A 71 -14.46 4.07 0.76
CA SER A 71 -14.72 3.06 1.80
C SER A 71 -13.66 2.97 2.90
N CYS A 72 -12.73 3.92 2.97
CA CYS A 72 -11.66 3.90 3.99
C CYS A 72 -12.20 3.74 5.42
N GLY A 73 -13.33 4.38 5.74
CA GLY A 73 -13.95 4.27 7.05
C GLY A 73 -14.47 2.86 7.37
N SER A 74 -15.09 2.18 6.40
CA SER A 74 -15.54 0.79 6.61
C SER A 74 -14.37 -0.18 6.68
N ALA A 75 -13.36 -0.02 5.87
CA ALA A 75 -12.19 -0.88 5.89
C ALA A 75 -11.34 -0.68 7.15
N ALA A 76 -11.17 0.57 7.63
CA ALA A 76 -10.53 0.87 8.90
C ALA A 76 -11.30 0.25 10.09
N LEU A 77 -12.64 0.39 10.09
CA LEU A 77 -13.47 -0.22 11.13
C LEU A 77 -13.41 -1.74 11.08
N THR A 78 -13.45 -2.34 9.90
CA THR A 78 -13.31 -3.80 9.74
C THR A 78 -11.96 -4.28 10.25
N THR A 79 -10.90 -3.53 9.94
CA THR A 79 -9.55 -3.81 10.44
C THR A 79 -9.49 -3.78 11.96
N LEU A 80 -10.10 -2.76 12.59
CA LEU A 80 -10.14 -2.64 14.04
C LEU A 80 -10.99 -3.76 14.68
N LEU A 81 -12.17 -4.04 14.13
CA LEU A 81 -13.05 -5.11 14.62
C LEU A 81 -12.41 -6.49 14.51
N ASN A 82 -11.78 -6.80 13.39
CA ASN A 82 -11.14 -8.09 13.20
C ASN A 82 -9.85 -8.22 14.02
N GLY A 83 -9.01 -7.19 13.97
CA GLY A 83 -7.65 -7.26 14.53
C GLY A 83 -7.55 -6.98 16.03
N TYR A 84 -8.55 -6.31 16.62
CA TYR A 84 -8.56 -5.96 18.05
C TYR A 84 -9.70 -6.61 18.83
N VAL A 85 -10.90 -6.71 18.24
CA VAL A 85 -12.07 -7.34 18.88
C VAL A 85 -12.14 -8.84 18.59
N GLY A 86 -11.55 -9.29 17.46
CA GLY A 86 -11.60 -10.70 17.03
C GLY A 86 -12.85 -11.05 16.23
N ALA A 87 -13.55 -10.06 15.69
CA ALA A 87 -14.62 -10.29 14.75
C ALA A 87 -14.08 -10.90 13.44
N LYS A 88 -14.95 -11.50 12.65
CA LYS A 88 -14.61 -12.08 11.34
C LYS A 88 -15.53 -11.47 10.29
N LEU A 89 -15.38 -10.16 10.09
CA LEU A 89 -16.23 -9.41 9.16
C LEU A 89 -15.45 -9.12 7.86
N THR A 90 -16.19 -9.11 6.76
CA THR A 90 -15.70 -8.55 5.49
C THR A 90 -15.97 -7.05 5.46
N GLU A 91 -15.22 -6.30 4.63
CA GLU A 91 -15.50 -4.88 4.40
C GLU A 91 -16.93 -4.63 3.96
N GLN A 92 -17.45 -5.48 3.06
CA GLN A 92 -18.82 -5.37 2.57
C GLN A 92 -19.87 -5.56 3.67
N GLN A 93 -19.66 -6.50 4.60
CA GLN A 93 -20.53 -6.69 5.75
C GLN A 93 -20.53 -5.47 6.66
N THR A 94 -19.36 -4.90 6.93
CA THR A 94 -19.24 -3.67 7.71
C THR A 94 -19.89 -2.49 7.00
N MET A 95 -19.71 -2.35 5.70
CA MET A 95 -20.35 -1.32 4.89
C MET A 95 -21.88 -1.40 4.95
N ASN A 96 -22.41 -2.61 4.77
CA ASN A 96 -23.85 -2.84 4.87
C ASN A 96 -24.38 -2.53 6.28
N GLY A 97 -23.60 -2.88 7.31
CA GLY A 97 -23.93 -2.53 8.69
C GLY A 97 -23.92 -1.01 8.94
N LEU A 98 -22.90 -0.32 8.45
CA LEU A 98 -22.82 1.14 8.55
C LEU A 98 -23.99 1.85 7.82
N LEU A 99 -24.37 1.35 6.64
CA LEU A 99 -25.54 1.86 5.93
C LEU A 99 -26.84 1.58 6.66
N LYS A 100 -26.99 0.39 7.26
CA LYS A 100 -28.22 -0.02 7.94
C LYS A 100 -28.44 0.72 9.27
N PHE A 101 -27.38 0.94 10.05
CA PHE A 101 -27.46 1.50 11.39
C PHE A 101 -27.05 2.97 11.48
N GLY A 102 -26.33 3.47 10.45
CA GLY A 102 -25.90 4.86 10.34
C GLY A 102 -26.98 5.78 9.76
N GLU A 103 -26.56 6.99 9.43
CA GLU A 103 -27.42 8.00 8.78
C GLU A 103 -27.31 7.87 7.26
N THR A 104 -28.03 6.92 6.67
CA THR A 104 -27.90 6.52 5.26
C THR A 104 -27.94 7.70 4.29
N GLU A 105 -28.89 8.62 4.45
CA GLU A 105 -29.00 9.80 3.58
C GLU A 105 -27.73 10.66 3.62
N LYS A 106 -27.24 10.94 4.82
CA LYS A 106 -26.01 11.72 5.00
C LYS A 106 -24.75 10.96 4.54
N ILE A 107 -24.73 9.63 4.66
CA ILE A 107 -23.63 8.81 4.14
C ILE A 107 -23.57 8.90 2.62
N VAL A 108 -24.70 8.78 1.96
CA VAL A 108 -24.80 8.88 0.48
C VAL A 108 -24.44 10.29 0.02
N GLU A 109 -24.95 11.33 0.67
CA GLU A 109 -24.64 12.72 0.35
C GLU A 109 -23.16 13.04 0.48
N ARG A 110 -22.54 12.66 1.59
CA ARG A 110 -21.10 12.89 1.87
C ARG A 110 -20.19 11.95 1.09
N ARG A 111 -20.71 10.83 0.59
CA ARG A 111 -19.94 9.71 0.05
C ARG A 111 -18.88 9.19 1.02
N SER A 112 -19.18 9.22 2.33
CA SER A 112 -18.22 8.80 3.36
C SER A 112 -18.96 8.45 4.65
N PHE A 113 -18.34 7.57 5.45
CA PHE A 113 -18.83 7.22 6.79
C PHE A 113 -18.30 8.21 7.82
N SER A 114 -19.06 8.42 8.88
CA SER A 114 -18.65 9.22 10.03
C SER A 114 -18.35 8.34 11.26
N LEU A 115 -17.64 8.89 12.23
CA LEU A 115 -17.43 8.19 13.51
C LEU A 115 -18.74 7.92 14.24
N LEU A 116 -19.79 8.74 14.02
CA LEU A 116 -21.11 8.49 14.57
C LEU A 116 -21.77 7.25 13.93
N ASP A 117 -21.64 7.09 12.61
CA ASP A 117 -22.14 5.91 11.93
C ASP A 117 -21.42 4.65 12.43
N MET A 118 -20.09 4.73 12.62
CA MET A 118 -19.29 3.67 13.21
C MET A 118 -19.77 3.32 14.63
N LYS A 119 -20.01 4.33 15.48
CA LYS A 119 -20.53 4.13 16.83
C LYS A 119 -21.86 3.39 16.84
N ARG A 120 -22.81 3.81 16.00
CA ARG A 120 -24.12 3.18 15.89
C ARG A 120 -24.03 1.71 15.47
N PHE A 121 -23.20 1.43 14.47
CA PHE A 121 -23.00 0.06 14.02
C PHE A 121 -22.32 -0.80 15.09
N VAL A 122 -21.24 -0.31 15.71
CA VAL A 122 -20.54 -1.02 16.79
C VAL A 122 -21.46 -1.28 17.99
N SER A 123 -22.32 -0.31 18.35
CA SER A 123 -23.36 -0.51 19.37
C SER A 123 -24.39 -1.57 18.97
N ALA A 124 -24.76 -1.66 17.70
CA ALA A 124 -25.64 -2.72 17.21
C ALA A 124 -25.00 -4.13 17.25
N LEU A 125 -23.66 -4.20 17.27
CA LEU A 125 -22.92 -5.46 17.52
C LEU A 125 -22.82 -5.80 19.02
N GLY A 126 -23.39 -4.98 19.91
CA GLY A 126 -23.33 -5.17 21.36
C GLY A 126 -22.00 -4.73 21.99
N LEU A 127 -21.21 -3.92 21.30
CA LEU A 127 -19.92 -3.40 21.78
C LEU A 127 -20.05 -1.92 22.19
N GLU A 128 -19.35 -1.57 23.23
CA GLU A 128 -19.25 -0.18 23.67
C GLU A 128 -18.15 0.53 22.87
N SER A 129 -18.46 1.73 22.35
CA SER A 129 -17.51 2.53 21.59
C SER A 129 -17.79 4.02 21.70
N GLY A 130 -16.79 4.83 21.41
CA GLY A 130 -16.93 6.27 21.45
C GLY A 130 -15.92 7.01 20.61
N GLY A 131 -16.34 8.18 20.13
CA GLY A 131 -15.43 9.19 19.61
C GLY A 131 -14.98 10.13 20.72
N TYR A 132 -13.70 10.38 20.78
CA TYR A 132 -13.07 11.24 21.80
C TYR A 132 -12.23 12.31 21.11
N ARG A 133 -11.96 13.37 21.85
CA ARG A 133 -10.96 14.37 21.46
C ARG A 133 -9.90 14.40 22.54
N GLY A 134 -8.63 14.30 22.15
CA GLY A 134 -7.53 14.28 23.09
C GLY A 134 -6.26 14.83 22.47
N GLU A 135 -5.24 15.03 23.27
CA GLU A 135 -3.92 15.37 22.78
C GLU A 135 -3.16 14.15 22.27
N PHE A 136 -2.08 14.39 21.56
CA PHE A 136 -1.22 13.30 21.06
C PHE A 136 -0.69 12.41 22.20
N THR A 137 -0.38 13.02 23.32
CA THR A 137 0.04 12.31 24.53
C THR A 137 -1.03 11.37 25.07
N ASP A 138 -2.30 11.72 24.93
CA ASP A 138 -3.42 10.88 25.37
C ASP A 138 -3.60 9.69 24.44
N LEU A 139 -3.49 9.92 23.11
CA LEU A 139 -3.52 8.87 22.10
C LEU A 139 -2.40 7.84 22.33
N VAL A 140 -1.21 8.29 22.70
CA VAL A 140 -0.07 7.39 22.95
C VAL A 140 -0.23 6.65 24.28
N LYS A 141 -0.64 7.35 25.34
CA LYS A 141 -0.79 6.76 26.69
C LYS A 141 -1.87 5.70 26.77
N GLN A 142 -2.98 5.87 26.02
CA GLN A 142 -4.06 4.90 26.04
C GLN A 142 -3.63 3.53 25.48
N GLY A 143 -2.61 3.49 24.60
CA GLY A 143 -1.91 2.27 24.19
C GLY A 143 -2.74 1.26 23.38
N GLU A 144 -3.97 1.59 23.02
CA GLU A 144 -4.89 0.72 22.29
C GLU A 144 -5.07 1.16 20.84
N PRO A 145 -5.33 0.25 19.91
CA PRO A 145 -5.65 0.62 18.55
C PRO A 145 -6.90 1.51 18.48
N ALA A 146 -6.82 2.57 17.69
CA ALA A 146 -7.88 3.56 17.54
C ALA A 146 -8.06 3.96 16.08
N ILE A 147 -9.29 4.22 15.64
CA ILE A 147 -9.48 4.85 14.33
C ILE A 147 -9.25 6.35 14.49
N VAL A 148 -8.42 6.91 13.64
CA VAL A 148 -8.10 8.34 13.61
C VAL A 148 -8.36 8.91 12.23
N PRO A 149 -9.06 10.04 12.12
CA PRO A 149 -9.17 10.76 10.86
C PRO A 149 -7.89 11.54 10.60
N ILE A 150 -7.39 11.44 9.39
CA ILE A 150 -6.24 12.21 8.92
C ILE A 150 -6.59 12.99 7.66
N SER A 151 -5.92 14.12 7.46
CA SER A 151 -5.97 14.89 6.21
C SER A 151 -4.61 14.74 5.51
N TYR A 152 -4.57 13.93 4.47
CA TYR A 152 -3.35 13.64 3.74
C TYR A 152 -3.51 13.96 2.27
N ALA A 153 -2.59 14.73 1.70
CA ALA A 153 -2.62 15.16 0.30
C ALA A 153 -3.95 15.79 -0.15
N GLY A 154 -4.65 16.49 0.75
CA GLY A 154 -5.94 17.14 0.47
C GLY A 154 -7.16 16.23 0.59
N PHE A 155 -6.98 14.97 0.96
CA PHE A 155 -8.06 14.01 1.16
C PHE A 155 -8.25 13.68 2.64
N LYS A 156 -9.51 13.63 3.06
CA LYS A 156 -9.87 13.10 4.38
C LYS A 156 -9.88 11.58 4.33
N HIS A 157 -9.20 10.97 5.27
CA HIS A 157 -8.99 9.54 5.29
C HIS A 157 -9.06 8.99 6.72
N PHE A 158 -9.48 7.74 6.87
CA PHE A 158 -9.49 7.04 8.16
C PHE A 158 -8.41 5.97 8.17
N VAL A 159 -7.58 6.01 9.21
CA VAL A 159 -6.56 4.99 9.46
C VAL A 159 -6.71 4.43 10.86
N VAL A 160 -6.13 3.28 11.12
CA VAL A 160 -6.07 2.69 12.47
C VAL A 160 -4.71 2.97 13.08
N PHE A 161 -4.69 3.78 14.14
CA PHE A 161 -3.50 3.96 14.97
C PHE A 161 -3.15 2.62 15.64
N LYS A 162 -1.91 2.17 15.50
CA LYS A 162 -1.39 0.93 16.07
C LYS A 162 -0.51 1.18 17.30
N GLY A 163 0.17 2.30 17.32
CA GLY A 163 1.07 2.66 18.40
C GLY A 163 2.13 3.68 18.01
N TYR A 164 2.94 4.05 19.00
CA TYR A 164 4.04 4.99 18.86
C TYR A 164 5.32 4.38 19.42
N LYS A 165 6.39 4.47 18.65
CA LYS A 165 7.72 3.99 19.07
C LYS A 165 8.83 4.73 18.32
N ASN A 166 9.89 5.08 19.02
CA ASN A 166 11.09 5.69 18.45
C ASN A 166 10.82 6.98 17.63
N GLY A 167 9.91 7.84 18.11
CA GLY A 167 9.57 9.09 17.42
C GLY A 167 8.63 8.93 16.23
N ARG A 168 8.10 7.72 15.99
CA ARG A 168 7.22 7.43 14.86
C ARG A 168 5.88 6.87 15.30
N VAL A 169 4.85 7.30 14.59
CA VAL A 169 3.48 6.81 14.72
C VAL A 169 3.23 5.75 13.66
N TYR A 170 2.83 4.58 14.07
CA TYR A 170 2.52 3.46 13.20
C TYR A 170 1.02 3.34 13.02
N VAL A 171 0.60 3.26 11.77
CA VAL A 171 -0.81 3.15 11.42
C VAL A 171 -1.06 2.02 10.43
N ALA A 172 -2.24 1.44 10.52
CA ALA A 172 -2.78 0.54 9.51
C ALA A 172 -3.70 1.36 8.59
N ASP A 173 -3.24 1.59 7.38
CA ASP A 173 -3.96 2.35 6.37
C ASP A 173 -4.66 1.39 5.39
N PRO A 174 -5.98 1.48 5.24
CA PRO A 174 -6.73 0.61 4.33
C PRO A 174 -6.32 0.72 2.86
N ALA A 175 -5.74 1.84 2.44
CA ALA A 175 -5.30 2.07 1.07
C ALA A 175 -3.81 1.76 0.87
N LEU A 176 -2.98 2.07 1.87
CA LEU A 176 -1.52 2.01 1.76
C LEU A 176 -0.89 0.87 2.57
N GLY A 177 -1.65 0.20 3.46
CA GLY A 177 -1.13 -0.87 4.30
C GLY A 177 -0.49 -0.37 5.60
N ASN A 178 0.46 -1.12 6.14
CA ASN A 178 1.20 -0.73 7.34
C ASN A 178 2.21 0.36 6.98
N ILE A 179 1.97 1.58 7.46
CA ILE A 179 2.83 2.75 7.23
C ILE A 179 3.15 3.45 8.54
N SER A 180 4.12 4.34 8.52
CA SER A 180 4.49 5.14 9.68
C SER A 180 4.74 6.60 9.31
N PHE A 181 4.44 7.49 10.23
CA PHE A 181 4.70 8.92 10.14
C PHE A 181 5.63 9.35 11.27
N ASP A 182 6.44 10.39 11.02
CA ASP A 182 7.09 11.09 12.11
C ASP A 182 6.04 11.74 13.01
N GLU A 183 6.33 11.87 14.30
CA GLU A 183 5.42 12.46 15.26
C GLU A 183 4.92 13.84 14.83
N THR A 184 5.83 14.70 14.37
CA THR A 184 5.48 16.06 13.92
C THR A 184 4.51 16.00 12.75
N ARG A 185 4.84 15.16 11.75
CA ARG A 185 3.99 15.01 10.57
C ARG A 185 2.63 14.43 10.91
N PHE A 186 2.58 13.45 11.79
CA PHE A 186 1.29 12.88 12.23
C PHE A 186 0.41 13.93 12.91
N LYS A 187 0.97 14.75 13.80
CA LYS A 187 0.23 15.83 14.48
C LYS A 187 -0.34 16.87 13.50
N GLU A 188 0.37 17.16 12.41
CA GLU A 188 -0.11 18.09 11.38
C GLU A 188 -1.30 17.53 10.60
N ILE A 189 -1.30 16.23 10.31
CA ILE A 189 -2.34 15.59 9.48
C ILE A 189 -3.51 15.05 10.29
N TRP A 190 -3.37 14.87 11.59
CA TRP A 190 -4.41 14.34 12.46
C TRP A 190 -5.55 15.35 12.65
N GLU A 191 -6.71 15.04 12.10
CA GLU A 191 -7.83 15.98 12.06
C GLU A 191 -8.48 16.15 13.44
N ASN A 192 -8.57 17.41 13.88
CA ASN A 192 -9.28 17.84 15.09
C ASN A 192 -8.91 17.05 16.36
N ASN A 193 -7.76 16.40 16.38
CA ASN A 193 -7.32 15.56 17.48
C ASN A 193 -8.38 14.52 17.89
N THR A 194 -9.10 13.99 16.91
CA THR A 194 -10.23 13.09 17.15
C THR A 194 -9.77 11.65 17.03
N LEU A 195 -10.27 10.78 17.89
CA LEU A 195 -10.02 9.34 17.86
C LEU A 195 -11.31 8.58 18.17
N PHE A 196 -11.42 7.38 17.66
CA PHE A 196 -12.52 6.47 17.92
C PHE A 196 -12.00 5.17 18.53
N LEU A 197 -12.54 4.82 19.68
CA LEU A 197 -12.16 3.64 20.45
C LEU A 197 -13.32 2.67 20.55
N ILE A 198 -12.99 1.38 20.59
CA ILE A 198 -13.91 0.30 20.96
C ILE A 198 -13.44 -0.24 22.31
N ASN A 199 -14.31 -0.21 23.28
CA ASN A 199 -13.99 -0.71 24.62
C ASN A 199 -14.09 -2.24 24.62
N VAL A 200 -12.96 -2.91 24.80
CA VAL A 200 -12.85 -4.37 24.84
C VAL A 200 -12.19 -4.77 26.14
N ALA A 201 -12.81 -5.71 26.85
CA ALA A 201 -12.22 -6.25 28.08
C ALA A 201 -10.83 -6.83 27.81
N PRO A 202 -9.85 -6.61 28.68
CA PRO A 202 -8.45 -7.00 28.43
C PRO A 202 -8.24 -8.45 28.02
N ASP A 203 -9.04 -9.37 28.60
CA ASP A 203 -9.02 -10.81 28.33
C ASP A 203 -9.54 -11.21 26.91
N LYS A 204 -10.28 -10.31 26.27
CA LYS A 204 -10.88 -10.53 24.94
C LYS A 204 -10.15 -9.82 23.81
N ARG A 205 -9.14 -9.03 24.12
CA ARG A 205 -8.37 -8.25 23.14
C ARG A 205 -7.53 -9.15 22.25
N GLN A 206 -7.56 -8.91 20.95
CA GLN A 206 -6.70 -9.58 20.00
C GLN A 206 -5.43 -8.75 19.77
N SER A 207 -4.32 -9.43 19.50
CA SER A 207 -3.00 -8.80 19.32
C SER A 207 -2.59 -8.63 17.85
N MET A 208 -3.50 -8.87 16.90
CA MET A 208 -3.17 -8.81 15.47
C MET A 208 -2.68 -7.43 15.03
N LEU A 209 -3.17 -6.36 15.68
CA LEU A 209 -2.75 -4.98 15.43
C LEU A 209 -1.57 -4.53 16.30
N ALA A 210 -1.07 -5.36 17.19
CA ALA A 210 0.10 -5.02 18.00
C ALA A 210 1.32 -4.76 17.11
N LEU A 211 2.12 -3.76 17.50
CA LEU A 211 3.36 -3.45 16.81
C LEU A 211 4.34 -4.62 16.87
N ASN A 212 4.90 -4.97 15.75
CA ASN A 212 5.94 -5.99 15.65
C ASN A 212 7.17 -5.44 14.92
N GLU A 213 8.25 -6.22 14.88
CA GLU A 213 9.49 -5.80 14.23
C GLU A 213 9.35 -5.52 12.74
N ALA A 214 8.43 -6.21 12.05
CA ALA A 214 8.20 -5.95 10.64
C ALA A 214 7.54 -4.60 10.39
N ASP A 215 6.70 -4.10 11.32
CA ASP A 215 6.13 -2.75 11.24
C ASP A 215 7.20 -1.66 11.40
N MET A 216 8.25 -1.96 12.16
CA MET A 216 9.35 -1.04 12.46
C MET A 216 10.46 -1.02 11.40
N ARG A 217 10.36 -1.85 10.38
CA ARG A 217 11.28 -1.86 9.24
C ARG A 217 10.95 -0.70 8.32
N HIS A 218 11.39 0.46 8.68
CA HIS A 218 11.38 1.58 7.77
C HIS A 218 12.82 2.00 7.47
N VAL A 219 13.06 2.35 6.24
CA VAL A 219 14.32 2.93 5.81
C VAL A 219 14.07 4.42 5.69
N ASP A 220 14.85 5.23 6.41
CA ASP A 220 14.72 6.69 6.33
C ASP A 220 15.17 7.23 4.96
N ASP A 221 14.64 8.39 4.58
CA ASP A 221 14.96 9.01 3.29
C ASP A 221 16.46 9.29 3.13
N ALA A 222 17.18 9.60 4.20
CA ALA A 222 18.62 9.82 4.17
C ALA A 222 19.36 8.51 3.85
N THR A 223 18.93 7.41 4.41
CA THR A 223 19.47 6.07 4.12
C THR A 223 19.14 5.66 2.69
N VAL A 224 17.89 5.84 2.24
CA VAL A 224 17.51 5.57 0.85
C VAL A 224 18.35 6.40 -0.12
N ASN A 225 18.46 7.71 0.12
CA ASN A 225 19.25 8.60 -0.71
C ASN A 225 20.72 8.19 -0.70
N ARG A 226 21.27 7.85 0.47
CA ARG A 226 22.66 7.41 0.58
C ARG A 226 22.93 6.17 -0.26
N TYR A 227 22.12 5.14 -0.15
CA TYR A 227 22.32 3.88 -0.89
C TYR A 227 21.90 3.97 -2.36
N ALA A 228 20.83 4.67 -2.67
CA ALA A 228 20.36 4.81 -4.05
C ALA A 228 21.29 5.70 -4.90
N PHE A 229 21.95 6.69 -4.28
CA PHE A 229 22.79 7.63 -5.03
C PHE A 229 24.31 7.42 -4.86
N VAL A 230 24.75 6.73 -3.81
CA VAL A 230 26.19 6.49 -3.56
C VAL A 230 26.65 5.15 -4.11
N ASP A 231 25.82 4.09 -3.96
CA ASP A 231 26.20 2.74 -4.41
C ASP A 231 25.77 2.44 -5.86
N LEU A 232 24.77 3.14 -6.37
CA LEU A 232 24.51 3.14 -7.80
C LEU A 232 25.50 4.11 -8.45
N GLN A 233 26.71 3.64 -8.74
CA GLN A 233 27.59 4.25 -9.72
C GLN A 233 26.90 4.14 -11.08
N TYR A 234 25.92 5.01 -11.31
CA TYR A 234 25.41 5.17 -12.66
C TYR A 234 26.61 5.57 -13.52
N PRO A 235 26.96 4.83 -14.57
CA PRO A 235 28.01 5.24 -15.47
C PRO A 235 27.78 6.71 -15.84
N GLN A 236 28.82 7.52 -15.82
CA GLN A 236 28.77 8.96 -16.10
C GLN A 236 27.90 9.30 -17.30
N PHE A 237 27.92 8.43 -18.30
CA PHE A 237 27.06 8.46 -19.48
C PHE A 237 25.54 8.54 -19.19
N TYR A 238 25.05 7.88 -18.14
CA TYR A 238 23.63 7.97 -17.77
C TYR A 238 23.34 9.29 -17.03
N MET A 239 24.27 9.75 -16.22
CA MET A 239 24.13 11.03 -15.53
C MET A 239 24.16 12.19 -16.52
N ASP A 240 25.01 12.12 -17.54
CA ASP A 240 25.08 13.11 -18.61
C ASP A 240 23.78 13.13 -19.43
N LYS A 241 23.21 11.96 -19.77
CA LYS A 241 21.89 11.88 -20.43
C LYS A 241 20.74 12.43 -19.59
N ILE A 242 20.77 12.23 -18.28
CA ILE A 242 19.75 12.79 -17.37
C ILE A 242 19.94 14.30 -17.27
N ALA A 243 21.17 14.78 -17.17
CA ALA A 243 21.48 16.21 -17.13
C ALA A 243 21.08 16.91 -18.44
N ASP A 244 21.39 16.32 -19.59
CA ASP A 244 20.97 16.83 -20.90
C ASP A 244 19.46 16.92 -21.05
N LYS A 245 18.73 15.88 -20.67
CA LYS A 245 17.27 15.91 -20.69
C LYS A 245 16.70 16.92 -19.69
N ALA A 246 17.28 17.04 -18.51
CA ALA A 246 16.86 18.02 -17.52
C ALA A 246 17.15 19.47 -17.98
N SER A 247 18.27 19.70 -18.69
CA SER A 247 18.60 21.00 -19.28
C SER A 247 17.66 21.37 -20.43
N THR A 248 17.31 20.41 -21.29
CA THR A 248 16.34 20.59 -22.38
C THR A 248 14.96 20.98 -21.85
N ILE A 249 14.51 20.34 -20.77
CA ILE A 249 13.23 20.66 -20.12
C ILE A 249 13.26 22.08 -19.51
N ARG A 250 14.39 22.56 -19.05
CA ARG A 250 14.54 23.93 -18.51
C ARG A 250 14.56 25.02 -19.59
N LEU A 251 15.01 24.71 -20.78
CA LEU A 251 15.08 25.64 -21.90
C LEU A 251 13.72 25.91 -22.56
N ASP A 252 12.78 24.98 -22.39
CA ASP A 252 11.41 25.11 -22.93
C ASP A 252 10.46 25.96 -22.08
N LYS A 253 10.94 26.80 -21.20
CA LYS A 253 10.12 27.73 -20.41
C LYS A 253 9.26 28.71 -21.21
N ASN A 254 9.52 28.83 -22.52
CA ASN A 254 8.80 29.73 -23.43
C ASN A 254 7.75 29.03 -24.30
N MET A 255 7.53 27.73 -24.13
CA MET A 255 6.44 27.05 -24.81
C MET A 255 5.13 27.41 -24.13
N ASN A 256 4.27 28.11 -24.87
CA ASN A 256 2.90 28.40 -24.47
C ASN A 256 2.20 27.09 -24.12
N GLU A 257 1.48 27.08 -23.02
CA GLU A 257 0.67 25.95 -22.52
C GLU A 257 -0.36 25.43 -23.54
N SER A 258 -0.51 26.10 -24.69
CA SER A 258 -1.45 25.79 -25.74
C SER A 258 -0.88 24.98 -26.91
N SER A 259 0.37 24.55 -26.90
CA SER A 259 0.88 23.72 -28.00
C SER A 259 0.50 22.25 -27.78
N GLU A 260 -0.51 21.81 -28.50
CA GLU A 260 -0.96 20.41 -28.58
C GLU A 260 0.13 19.41 -29.00
N ASN A 261 1.33 19.89 -29.35
CA ASN A 261 2.47 19.13 -29.83
C ASN A 261 3.65 19.08 -28.88
N TYR A 262 3.45 19.36 -27.60
CA TYR A 262 4.47 19.11 -26.61
C TYR A 262 4.74 17.60 -26.57
N GLY A 263 5.89 17.21 -27.15
CA GLY A 263 6.20 15.84 -27.54
C GLY A 263 5.80 14.81 -26.50
N GLN A 264 4.92 13.91 -26.86
CA GLN A 264 4.35 12.86 -25.99
C GLN A 264 5.43 12.08 -25.22
N SER A 265 6.66 12.01 -25.72
CA SER A 265 7.80 11.39 -25.06
C SER A 265 8.30 12.13 -23.84
N ASN A 266 8.26 13.47 -23.84
CA ASN A 266 8.68 14.28 -22.70
C ASN A 266 7.62 14.33 -21.61
N TYR A 267 6.35 14.24 -21.98
CA TYR A 267 5.23 14.19 -21.05
C TYR A 267 5.22 12.89 -20.23
N ASN A 268 5.60 11.77 -20.83
CA ASN A 268 5.68 10.49 -20.13
C ASN A 268 6.83 10.45 -19.11
N PHE A 269 7.94 11.13 -19.39
CA PHE A 269 9.06 11.24 -18.46
C PHE A 269 8.71 12.11 -17.24
N LEU A 270 8.07 13.24 -17.46
CA LEU A 270 7.57 14.11 -16.38
C LEU A 270 6.49 13.42 -15.54
N ARG A 271 5.60 12.65 -16.16
CA ARG A 271 4.55 11.89 -15.46
C ARG A 271 5.11 10.80 -14.56
N LEU A 272 6.19 10.14 -14.95
CA LEU A 272 6.86 9.14 -14.11
C LEU A 272 7.54 9.77 -12.90
N TYR A 273 8.10 10.97 -13.04
CA TYR A 273 8.79 11.69 -11.95
C TYR A 273 7.81 12.31 -10.94
N TYR A 274 6.61 12.74 -11.38
CA TYR A 274 5.60 13.33 -10.49
C TYR A 274 4.63 12.32 -9.85
N LYS A 275 4.55 11.10 -10.37
CA LYS A 275 3.71 10.05 -9.75
C LYS A 275 4.30 9.47 -8.46
N ASN A 276 5.56 9.75 -8.17
CA ASN A 276 6.27 9.24 -6.98
C ASN A 276 6.61 10.34 -5.96
N LYS A 277 5.88 11.47 -6.00
CA LYS A 277 5.96 12.50 -4.94
C LYS A 277 4.70 12.53 -4.11
#